data_a1704ecb99754ec8d0eaedb2bb8c06e9
#
_entry.id   a1704ecb99754ec8d0eaedb2bb8c06e9
#
_cell.length_a   1.000
_cell.length_b   1.000
_cell.length_c   1.000
_cell.angle_alpha   90.00
_cell.angle_beta   90.00
_cell.angle_gamma   90.00
#
_symmetry.space_group_name_H-M   'P 1'
#
loop_
_entity.id
_entity.type
_entity.pdbx_description
1 polymer ?
#
loop_
_entity_poly.entity_id
_entity_poly.type
_entity_poly.pdbx_seq_one_letter_code
_entity_poly.pdbx_strand_id
1 'polypeptide(L)'
;MKPGRIAGKGGMRQKTAENSTGKRNNVENFIEIVVFAVLVGIASAVTLWLFYRQCVESMLGTGLYHSDMKAYILEMQGLDSGYSFPYPILFKLAAVIHLVTGSLPTGTELAMALATMLLNSAAMIALKIMLDRHVGAELRKAMPGKAWLPGVLTGTVAVSLFFVSMVYPPTGIYLPGIKYKYLGVFTANPFHNATYMAARPFAILAFFKYAELMPLYEQNNAHKEYGRDYILFSVYLLLATMAKPSFTIVLVGAAGILMLWRMFHSKFRNFMPTIWLGVCFLPT
;
A
#
# COMPACT_ATOMS: atom_id res chain seq x y z
N MET A 1 1.22 -2.33 -74.52
CA MET A 1 1.35 -3.39 -73.50
C MET A 1 1.35 -2.73 -72.11
N LYS A 2 0.28 -2.95 -71.32
CA LYS A 2 0.18 -2.46 -69.94
C LYS A 2 0.64 -3.60 -69.00
N PRO A 3 1.48 -3.34 -67.98
CA PRO A 3 1.80 -4.37 -66.99
C PRO A 3 0.68 -4.49 -65.96
N GLY A 4 0.24 -5.71 -65.70
CA GLY A 4 -0.80 -6.06 -64.77
C GLY A 4 -0.39 -5.83 -63.29
N ARG A 5 -1.28 -5.24 -62.53
CA ARG A 5 -1.24 -5.07 -61.08
C ARG A 5 -1.40 -6.44 -60.42
N ILE A 6 -0.37 -6.94 -59.73
CA ILE A 6 -0.49 -8.04 -58.77
C ILE A 6 -0.83 -7.33 -57.43
N ALA A 7 -2.12 -7.25 -57.13
CA ALA A 7 -2.59 -6.83 -55.83
C ALA A 7 -3.04 -8.06 -55.04
N GLY A 8 -2.63 -8.16 -53.76
CA GLY A 8 -3.47 -8.78 -52.80
C GLY A 8 -3.09 -10.08 -52.11
N LYS A 9 -1.84 -10.26 -51.63
CA LYS A 9 -1.55 -11.31 -50.62
C LYS A 9 -0.85 -10.80 -49.33
N GLY A 10 -0.38 -9.56 -49.32
CA GLY A 10 0.30 -8.98 -48.14
C GLY A 10 -0.64 -8.51 -47.04
N GLY A 11 -1.81 -7.94 -47.37
CA GLY A 11 -2.71 -7.31 -46.42
C GLY A 11 -3.47 -8.26 -45.50
N MET A 12 -3.71 -9.48 -45.94
CA MET A 12 -4.46 -10.48 -45.13
C MET A 12 -3.59 -11.16 -44.07
N ARG A 13 -2.30 -11.34 -44.32
CA ARG A 13 -1.34 -11.89 -43.34
C ARG A 13 -1.01 -10.88 -42.22
N GLN A 14 -0.96 -9.61 -42.55
CA GLN A 14 -0.65 -8.57 -41.57
C GLN A 14 -1.81 -8.35 -40.60
N LYS A 15 -3.06 -8.29 -41.08
CA LYS A 15 -4.25 -8.19 -40.21
C LYS A 15 -4.47 -9.42 -39.32
N THR A 16 -4.11 -10.62 -39.79
CA THR A 16 -4.23 -11.85 -38.96
C THR A 16 -3.14 -11.90 -37.87
N ALA A 17 -1.95 -11.38 -38.13
CA ALA A 17 -0.88 -11.29 -37.14
C ALA A 17 -1.17 -10.23 -36.06
N GLU A 18 -1.70 -9.06 -36.46
CA GLU A 18 -2.10 -8.01 -35.50
C GLU A 18 -3.29 -8.46 -34.62
N ASN A 19 -4.28 -9.15 -35.18
CA ASN A 19 -5.39 -9.70 -34.39
C ASN A 19 -4.97 -10.84 -33.47
N SER A 20 -3.99 -11.66 -33.85
CA SER A 20 -3.48 -12.75 -33.02
C SER A 20 -2.63 -12.21 -31.84
N THR A 21 -1.82 -11.19 -32.05
CA THR A 21 -1.04 -10.50 -31.00
C THR A 21 -1.95 -9.74 -30.02
N GLY A 22 -2.96 -9.03 -30.50
CA GLY A 22 -3.93 -8.35 -29.65
C GLY A 22 -4.74 -9.33 -28.78
N LYS A 23 -5.17 -10.46 -29.35
CA LYS A 23 -5.90 -11.50 -28.61
C LYS A 23 -5.04 -12.22 -27.58
N ARG A 24 -3.76 -12.44 -27.90
CA ARG A 24 -2.79 -13.04 -26.98
C ARG A 24 -2.51 -12.12 -25.79
N ASN A 25 -2.30 -10.84 -26.01
CA ASN A 25 -2.11 -9.85 -24.94
C ASN A 25 -3.33 -9.76 -24.00
N ASN A 26 -4.55 -9.87 -24.53
CA ASN A 26 -5.76 -9.86 -23.71
C ASN A 26 -5.87 -11.09 -22.79
N VAL A 27 -5.53 -12.29 -23.28
CA VAL A 27 -5.54 -13.51 -22.46
C VAL A 27 -4.45 -13.47 -21.38
N GLU A 28 -3.26 -12.98 -21.71
CA GLU A 28 -2.15 -12.86 -20.77
C GLU A 28 -2.46 -11.84 -19.66
N ASN A 29 -3.04 -10.69 -20.00
CA ASN A 29 -3.50 -9.71 -19.03
C ASN A 29 -4.64 -10.27 -18.16
N PHE A 30 -5.53 -11.07 -18.73
CA PHE A 30 -6.59 -11.72 -17.97
C PHE A 30 -6.04 -12.69 -16.93
N ILE A 31 -5.06 -13.52 -17.28
CA ILE A 31 -4.39 -14.45 -16.34
C ILE A 31 -3.78 -13.67 -15.17
N GLU A 32 -3.05 -12.60 -15.46
CA GLU A 32 -2.44 -11.75 -14.43
C GLU A 32 -3.48 -11.20 -13.45
N ILE A 33 -4.57 -10.62 -13.98
CA ILE A 33 -5.66 -10.04 -13.19
C ILE A 33 -6.33 -11.12 -12.32
N VAL A 34 -6.65 -12.28 -12.90
CA VAL A 34 -7.32 -13.37 -12.16
C VAL A 34 -6.43 -13.90 -11.05
N VAL A 35 -5.16 -14.18 -11.32
CA VAL A 35 -4.23 -14.66 -10.30
C VAL A 35 -4.09 -13.65 -9.17
N PHE A 36 -3.92 -12.36 -9.49
CA PHE A 36 -3.81 -11.33 -8.47
C PHE A 36 -5.11 -11.18 -7.66
N ALA A 37 -6.27 -11.19 -8.32
CA ALA A 37 -7.57 -11.12 -7.64
C ALA A 37 -7.78 -12.29 -6.68
N VAL A 38 -7.39 -13.51 -7.07
CA VAL A 38 -7.45 -14.70 -6.20
C VAL A 38 -6.52 -14.53 -4.99
N LEU A 39 -5.29 -14.11 -5.20
CA LEU A 39 -4.33 -13.89 -4.12
C LEU A 39 -4.82 -12.81 -3.13
N VAL A 40 -5.30 -11.67 -3.63
CA VAL A 40 -5.88 -10.62 -2.80
C VAL A 40 -7.15 -11.12 -2.10
N GLY A 41 -8.00 -11.89 -2.78
CA GLY A 41 -9.21 -12.45 -2.20
C GLY A 41 -8.91 -13.37 -1.01
N ILE A 42 -7.94 -14.28 -1.15
CA ILE A 42 -7.50 -15.16 -0.07
C ILE A 42 -6.91 -14.33 1.09
N ALA A 43 -6.01 -13.39 0.79
CA ALA A 43 -5.39 -12.55 1.80
C ALA A 43 -6.42 -11.67 2.54
N SER A 44 -7.43 -11.15 1.81
CA SER A 44 -8.53 -10.38 2.39
C SER A 44 -9.41 -11.24 3.30
N ALA A 45 -9.75 -12.46 2.88
CA ALA A 45 -10.52 -13.40 3.70
C ALA A 45 -9.80 -13.76 4.99
N VAL A 46 -8.49 -14.03 4.92
CA VAL A 46 -7.65 -14.30 6.10
C VAL A 46 -7.59 -13.07 7.00
N THR A 47 -7.39 -11.88 6.44
CA THR A 47 -7.35 -10.62 7.19
C THR A 47 -8.69 -10.38 7.90
N LEU A 48 -9.81 -10.52 7.19
CA LEU A 48 -11.15 -10.35 7.76
C LEU A 48 -11.38 -11.33 8.92
N TRP A 49 -11.10 -12.61 8.71
CA TRP A 49 -11.30 -13.63 9.73
C TRP A 49 -10.46 -13.37 10.99
N LEU A 50 -9.19 -13.05 10.83
CA LEU A 50 -8.28 -12.80 11.96
C LEU A 50 -8.68 -11.54 12.74
N PHE A 51 -8.99 -10.44 12.06
CA PHE A 51 -9.39 -9.20 12.73
C PHE A 51 -10.78 -9.31 13.34
N TYR A 52 -11.72 -10.00 12.72
CA TYR A 52 -13.01 -10.27 13.31
C TYR A 52 -12.88 -11.07 14.62
N ARG A 53 -12.07 -12.13 14.60
CA ARG A 53 -11.78 -12.91 15.83
C ARG A 53 -11.12 -12.03 16.90
N GLN A 54 -10.13 -11.21 16.53
CA GLN A 54 -9.49 -10.29 17.48
C GLN A 54 -10.50 -9.30 18.09
N CYS A 55 -11.41 -8.74 17.29
CA CYS A 55 -12.44 -7.83 17.77
C CYS A 55 -13.36 -8.52 18.77
N VAL A 56 -13.93 -9.67 18.42
CA VAL A 56 -14.86 -10.43 19.27
C VAL A 56 -14.18 -10.83 20.59
N GLU A 57 -13.01 -11.45 20.53
CA GLU A 57 -12.29 -11.92 21.71
C GLU A 57 -11.83 -10.76 22.62
N SER A 58 -11.45 -9.61 22.01
CA SER A 58 -11.10 -8.41 22.78
C SER A 58 -12.30 -7.81 23.52
N MET A 59 -13.48 -7.82 22.89
CA MET A 59 -14.71 -7.33 23.54
C MET A 59 -15.18 -8.26 24.63
N LEU A 60 -15.05 -9.57 24.46
CA LEU A 60 -15.38 -10.59 25.48
C LEU A 60 -14.37 -10.64 26.62
N GLY A 61 -13.18 -10.06 26.45
CA GLY A 61 -12.15 -10.07 27.49
C GLY A 61 -11.51 -11.45 27.75
N THR A 62 -11.53 -12.35 26.76
CA THR A 62 -11.01 -13.73 26.89
C THR A 62 -9.50 -13.80 27.06
N GLY A 63 -8.77 -12.75 26.70
CA GLY A 63 -7.31 -12.72 26.71
C GLY A 63 -6.64 -13.56 25.62
N LEU A 64 -7.40 -14.15 24.70
CA LEU A 64 -6.85 -14.98 23.63
C LEU A 64 -6.04 -14.17 22.63
N TYR A 65 -6.48 -12.94 22.33
CA TYR A 65 -5.76 -12.03 21.45
C TYR A 65 -5.39 -10.76 22.21
N HIS A 66 -4.10 -10.53 22.41
CA HIS A 66 -3.63 -9.27 22.96
C HIS A 66 -3.54 -8.23 21.83
N SER A 67 -4.55 -7.40 21.74
CA SER A 67 -4.62 -6.32 20.75
C SER A 67 -5.40 -5.14 21.30
N ASP A 68 -5.20 -3.96 20.72
CA ASP A 68 -5.88 -2.73 21.09
C ASP A 68 -7.31 -2.64 20.53
N MET A 69 -7.87 -3.76 19.99
CA MET A 69 -9.12 -3.74 19.23
C MET A 69 -10.31 -3.25 20.06
N LYS A 70 -10.35 -3.55 21.35
CA LYS A 70 -11.40 -3.02 22.24
C LYS A 70 -11.36 -1.49 22.27
N ALA A 71 -10.18 -0.90 22.44
CA ALA A 71 -10.03 0.56 22.44
C ALA A 71 -10.41 1.16 21.08
N TYR A 72 -10.05 0.49 19.97
CA TYR A 72 -10.41 0.96 18.62
C TYR A 72 -11.91 0.90 18.35
N ILE A 73 -12.60 -0.11 18.87
CA ILE A 73 -14.06 -0.23 18.75
C ILE A 73 -14.74 0.88 19.56
N LEU A 74 -14.30 1.15 20.77
CA LEU A 74 -14.83 2.24 21.59
C LEU A 74 -14.62 3.60 20.92
N GLU A 75 -13.42 3.86 20.39
CA GLU A 75 -13.12 5.07 19.63
C GLU A 75 -14.02 5.23 18.39
N MET A 76 -14.25 4.15 17.65
CA MET A 76 -15.18 4.14 16.50
C MET A 76 -16.59 4.55 16.91
N GLN A 77 -17.04 4.14 18.10
CA GLN A 77 -18.36 4.46 18.65
C GLN A 77 -18.42 5.85 19.31
N GLY A 78 -17.29 6.55 19.40
CA GLY A 78 -17.20 7.82 20.13
C GLY A 78 -17.29 7.67 21.64
N LEU A 79 -16.98 6.48 22.17
CA LEU A 79 -16.94 6.19 23.59
C LEU A 79 -15.51 6.37 24.13
N ASP A 80 -15.38 6.63 25.41
CA ASP A 80 -14.08 6.75 26.06
C ASP A 80 -13.34 5.41 26.03
N SER A 81 -12.24 5.37 25.32
CA SER A 81 -11.35 4.22 25.22
C SER A 81 -10.22 4.22 26.26
N GLY A 82 -10.07 5.31 27.02
CA GLY A 82 -8.92 5.58 27.87
C GLY A 82 -7.65 5.97 27.12
N TYR A 83 -7.72 6.15 25.80
CA TYR A 83 -6.61 6.51 24.91
C TYR A 83 -7.01 7.66 24.00
N SER A 84 -6.02 8.43 23.54
CA SER A 84 -6.21 9.43 22.48
C SER A 84 -5.65 8.92 21.17
N PHE A 85 -6.50 8.85 20.15
CA PHE A 85 -6.11 8.43 18.80
C PHE A 85 -6.28 9.61 17.82
N PRO A 86 -5.24 10.42 17.57
CA PRO A 86 -5.34 11.60 16.71
C PRO A 86 -5.34 11.27 15.20
N TYR A 87 -5.67 10.03 14.82
CA TYR A 87 -5.65 9.53 13.45
C TYR A 87 -6.99 8.84 13.10
N PRO A 88 -7.93 9.59 12.49
CA PRO A 88 -9.33 9.19 12.42
C PRO A 88 -9.70 8.21 11.30
N ILE A 89 -8.84 7.95 10.30
CA ILE A 89 -9.24 7.26 9.05
C ILE A 89 -9.86 5.89 9.32
N LEU A 90 -9.20 5.04 10.11
CA LEU A 90 -9.73 3.70 10.40
C LEU A 90 -11.08 3.78 11.10
N PHE A 91 -11.17 4.59 12.14
CA PHE A 91 -12.37 4.70 12.98
C PHE A 91 -13.56 5.29 12.21
N LYS A 92 -13.33 6.32 11.40
CA LYS A 92 -14.39 6.91 10.56
C LYS A 92 -14.85 5.94 9.46
N LEU A 93 -13.93 5.21 8.82
CA LEU A 93 -14.29 4.18 7.85
C LEU A 93 -15.11 3.06 8.52
N ALA A 94 -14.67 2.58 9.68
CA ALA A 94 -15.40 1.55 10.43
C ALA A 94 -16.78 2.07 10.89
N ALA A 95 -16.89 3.32 11.34
CA ALA A 95 -18.17 3.93 11.70
C ALA A 95 -19.14 4.01 10.51
N VAL A 96 -18.65 4.35 9.32
CA VAL A 96 -19.48 4.33 8.09
C VAL A 96 -19.94 2.91 7.75
N ILE A 97 -19.07 1.91 7.86
CA ILE A 97 -19.44 0.51 7.63
C ILE A 97 -20.45 0.04 8.69
N HIS A 98 -20.33 0.51 9.92
CA HIS A 98 -21.24 0.18 11.00
C HIS A 98 -22.69 0.62 10.74
N LEU A 99 -22.93 1.66 9.93
CA LEU A 99 -24.27 2.04 9.50
C LEU A 99 -25.03 0.89 8.80
N VAL A 100 -24.28 0.00 8.15
CA VAL A 100 -24.85 -1.18 7.45
C VAL A 100 -24.83 -2.42 8.34
N THR A 101 -23.81 -2.60 9.16
CA THR A 101 -23.64 -3.81 9.99
C THR A 101 -24.27 -3.70 11.37
N GLY A 102 -24.67 -2.52 11.80
CA GLY A 102 -25.09 -2.23 13.17
C GLY A 102 -26.32 -3.00 13.67
N SER A 103 -27.14 -3.55 12.76
CA SER A 103 -28.28 -4.42 13.10
C SER A 103 -27.88 -5.87 13.45
N LEU A 104 -26.63 -6.26 13.19
CA LEU A 104 -26.13 -7.59 13.46
C LEU A 104 -25.65 -7.72 14.90
N PRO A 105 -25.74 -8.89 15.54
CA PRO A 105 -25.31 -9.11 16.93
C PRO A 105 -23.84 -8.75 17.22
N THR A 106 -22.96 -8.88 16.21
CA THR A 106 -21.54 -8.52 16.27
C THR A 106 -21.19 -7.48 15.21
N GLY A 107 -22.14 -6.58 14.93
CA GLY A 107 -22.04 -5.63 13.85
C GLY A 107 -20.91 -4.61 14.02
N THR A 108 -20.58 -4.25 15.24
CA THR A 108 -19.48 -3.34 15.60
C THR A 108 -18.13 -3.98 15.31
N GLU A 109 -17.94 -5.23 15.75
CA GLU A 109 -16.72 -6.01 15.54
C GLU A 109 -16.51 -6.30 14.05
N LEU A 110 -17.59 -6.62 13.35
CA LEU A 110 -17.57 -6.86 11.91
C LEU A 110 -17.23 -5.59 11.14
N ALA A 111 -17.76 -4.43 11.53
CA ALA A 111 -17.43 -3.14 10.90
C ALA A 111 -15.95 -2.81 11.00
N MET A 112 -15.36 -2.96 12.19
CA MET A 112 -13.93 -2.71 12.42
C MET A 112 -13.06 -3.69 11.60
N ALA A 113 -13.42 -4.96 11.58
CA ALA A 113 -12.70 -5.98 10.81
C ALA A 113 -12.78 -5.73 9.30
N LEU A 114 -13.96 -5.34 8.78
CA LEU A 114 -14.15 -4.97 7.37
C LEU A 114 -13.35 -3.73 6.99
N ALA A 115 -13.35 -2.68 7.81
CA ALA A 115 -12.55 -1.48 7.57
C ALA A 115 -11.06 -1.83 7.47
N THR A 116 -10.57 -2.66 8.39
CA THR A 116 -9.19 -3.12 8.40
C THR A 116 -8.86 -3.95 7.18
N MET A 117 -9.72 -4.88 6.81
CA MET A 117 -9.56 -5.72 5.61
C MET A 117 -9.52 -4.87 4.33
N LEU A 118 -10.43 -3.91 4.18
CA LEU A 118 -10.48 -3.03 3.00
C LEU A 118 -9.19 -2.21 2.85
N LEU A 119 -8.69 -1.62 3.93
CA LEU A 119 -7.46 -0.83 3.90
C LEU A 119 -6.23 -1.72 3.63
N ASN A 120 -6.18 -2.92 4.20
CA ASN A 120 -5.11 -3.87 3.91
C ASN A 120 -5.14 -4.34 2.44
N SER A 121 -6.33 -4.59 1.89
CA SER A 121 -6.50 -4.94 0.47
C SER A 121 -6.08 -3.80 -0.46
N ALA A 122 -6.46 -2.57 -0.12
CA ALA A 122 -6.02 -1.38 -0.84
C ALA A 122 -4.49 -1.24 -0.84
N ALA A 123 -3.83 -1.60 0.25
CA ALA A 123 -2.37 -1.58 0.34
C ALA A 123 -1.71 -2.61 -0.60
N MET A 124 -2.25 -3.84 -0.69
CA MET A 124 -1.76 -4.84 -1.64
C MET A 124 -1.92 -4.38 -3.09
N ILE A 125 -3.07 -3.77 -3.41
CA ILE A 125 -3.33 -3.21 -4.75
C ILE A 125 -2.37 -2.05 -5.05
N ALA A 126 -2.20 -1.11 -4.10
CA ALA A 126 -1.27 0.00 -4.26
C ALA A 126 0.16 -0.48 -4.50
N LEU A 127 0.62 -1.47 -3.73
CA LEU A 127 1.96 -2.03 -3.90
C LEU A 127 2.13 -2.72 -5.25
N LYS A 128 1.14 -3.51 -5.70
CA LYS A 128 1.18 -4.10 -7.05
C LYS A 128 1.30 -3.05 -8.14
N ILE A 129 0.47 -2.01 -8.10
CA ILE A 129 0.52 -0.92 -9.09
C ILE A 129 1.90 -0.28 -9.12
N MET A 130 2.51 -0.03 -7.96
CA MET A 130 3.84 0.57 -7.87
C MET A 130 4.93 -0.38 -8.38
N LEU A 131 4.86 -1.67 -8.05
CA LEU A 131 5.79 -2.68 -8.56
C LEU A 131 5.68 -2.83 -10.08
N ASP A 132 4.48 -2.88 -10.63
CA ASP A 132 4.29 -2.94 -12.09
C ASP A 132 4.86 -1.72 -12.79
N ARG A 133 4.72 -0.54 -12.20
CA ARG A 133 5.23 0.72 -12.74
C ARG A 133 6.75 0.80 -12.70
N HIS A 134 7.39 0.40 -11.61
CA HIS A 134 8.83 0.61 -11.40
C HIS A 134 9.69 -0.60 -11.81
N VAL A 135 9.17 -1.80 -11.70
CA VAL A 135 9.92 -3.05 -11.94
C VAL A 135 9.34 -3.85 -13.10
N GLY A 136 8.03 -3.75 -13.34
CA GLY A 136 7.32 -4.57 -14.33
C GLY A 136 7.86 -4.42 -15.75
N ALA A 137 8.32 -3.23 -16.15
CA ALA A 137 8.91 -3.00 -17.47
C ALA A 137 10.24 -3.76 -17.64
N GLU A 138 11.09 -3.76 -16.64
CA GLU A 138 12.38 -4.46 -16.66
C GLU A 138 12.18 -5.99 -16.59
N LEU A 139 11.23 -6.46 -15.81
CA LEU A 139 10.87 -7.87 -15.77
C LEU A 139 10.35 -8.35 -17.13
N ARG A 140 9.54 -7.55 -17.82
CA ARG A 140 9.06 -7.89 -19.18
C ARG A 140 10.19 -7.99 -20.18
N LYS A 141 11.20 -7.14 -20.10
CA LYS A 141 12.41 -7.23 -20.94
C LYS A 141 13.23 -8.49 -20.64
N ALA A 142 13.34 -8.84 -19.36
CA ALA A 142 14.09 -10.02 -18.91
C ALA A 142 13.39 -11.35 -19.24
N MET A 143 12.08 -11.34 -19.48
CA MET A 143 11.26 -12.55 -19.71
C MET A 143 10.50 -12.48 -21.05
N PRO A 144 11.21 -12.43 -22.19
CA PRO A 144 10.55 -12.37 -23.50
C PRO A 144 9.72 -13.63 -23.74
N GLY A 145 8.51 -13.46 -24.26
CA GLY A 145 7.61 -14.56 -24.60
C GLY A 145 6.69 -15.06 -23.47
N LYS A 146 6.79 -14.50 -22.26
CA LYS A 146 5.91 -14.80 -21.12
C LYS A 146 5.36 -13.50 -20.52
N ALA A 147 4.57 -12.75 -21.28
CA ALA A 147 4.15 -11.40 -20.92
C ALA A 147 3.28 -11.34 -19.63
N TRP A 148 2.59 -12.44 -19.29
CA TRP A 148 1.78 -12.57 -18.06
C TRP A 148 2.64 -12.77 -16.80
N LEU A 149 3.84 -13.36 -16.93
CA LEU A 149 4.65 -13.78 -15.78
C LEU A 149 5.16 -12.60 -14.92
N PRO A 150 5.64 -11.49 -15.50
CA PRO A 150 6.02 -10.30 -14.72
C PRO A 150 4.90 -9.77 -13.83
N GLY A 151 3.67 -9.69 -14.34
CA GLY A 151 2.55 -9.23 -13.56
C GLY A 151 2.11 -10.20 -12.47
N VAL A 152 2.21 -11.50 -12.71
CA VAL A 152 1.98 -12.53 -11.67
C VAL A 152 3.07 -12.43 -10.59
N LEU A 153 4.34 -12.26 -10.97
CA LEU A 153 5.43 -12.11 -10.00
C LEU A 153 5.25 -10.85 -9.12
N THR A 154 4.98 -9.69 -9.74
CA THR A 154 4.75 -8.45 -8.97
C THR A 154 3.53 -8.57 -8.07
N GLY A 155 2.45 -9.22 -8.54
CA GLY A 155 1.25 -9.50 -7.74
C GLY A 155 1.53 -10.44 -6.56
N THR A 156 2.27 -11.52 -6.80
CA THR A 156 2.67 -12.46 -5.75
C THR A 156 3.55 -11.78 -4.71
N VAL A 157 4.54 -10.99 -5.13
CA VAL A 157 5.39 -10.20 -4.22
C VAL A 157 4.56 -9.21 -3.43
N ALA A 158 3.65 -8.46 -4.10
CA ALA A 158 2.81 -7.49 -3.44
C ALA A 158 1.97 -8.09 -2.32
N VAL A 159 1.39 -9.28 -2.52
CA VAL A 159 0.61 -9.96 -1.47
C VAL A 159 1.53 -10.57 -0.42
N SER A 160 2.60 -11.26 -0.84
CA SER A 160 3.51 -11.96 0.08
C SER A 160 4.19 -11.02 1.08
N LEU A 161 4.56 -9.80 0.67
CA LEU A 161 5.21 -8.82 1.56
C LEU A 161 4.34 -8.45 2.77
N PHE A 162 3.01 -8.58 2.68
CA PHE A 162 2.13 -8.36 3.83
C PHE A 162 2.20 -9.47 4.87
N PHE A 163 2.68 -10.65 4.49
CA PHE A 163 2.89 -11.77 5.39
C PHE A 163 4.36 -11.92 5.79
N VAL A 164 5.28 -11.71 4.84
CA VAL A 164 6.73 -11.93 5.02
C VAL A 164 7.43 -10.75 5.71
N SER A 165 6.98 -9.51 5.51
CA SER A 165 7.53 -8.32 6.19
C SER A 165 7.46 -8.44 7.72
N MET A 166 6.85 -9.48 8.17
CA MET A 166 6.56 -9.81 9.55
C MET A 166 7.03 -11.23 9.86
N VAL A 167 8.05 -11.71 9.14
CA VAL A 167 8.73 -12.95 9.48
C VAL A 167 9.24 -12.80 10.92
N TYR A 168 8.48 -13.38 11.76
CA TYR A 168 8.82 -13.62 13.13
C TYR A 168 9.81 -14.76 13.15
N PRO A 169 11.00 -14.61 13.73
CA PRO A 169 11.78 -15.76 14.08
C PRO A 169 10.95 -16.59 15.06
N PRO A 170 10.62 -17.85 14.73
CA PRO A 170 9.78 -18.71 15.57
C PRO A 170 10.35 -18.88 16.99
N THR A 171 11.61 -18.64 17.13
CA THR A 171 12.38 -18.63 18.38
C THR A 171 12.62 -17.23 18.90
N GLY A 172 11.67 -16.31 18.77
CA GLY A 172 11.87 -14.92 19.17
C GLY A 172 12.84 -14.78 20.32
N ILE A 173 13.59 -13.72 20.37
CA ILE A 173 14.45 -13.42 21.50
C ILE A 173 13.56 -13.17 22.72
N TYR A 174 13.08 -14.27 23.31
CA TYR A 174 12.47 -14.24 24.62
C TYR A 174 13.62 -14.08 25.61
N LEU A 175 13.81 -12.87 26.08
CA LEU A 175 14.64 -12.68 27.26
C LEU A 175 13.89 -13.30 28.42
N PRO A 176 14.46 -14.35 29.07
CA PRO A 176 13.83 -15.00 30.21
C PRO A 176 13.49 -13.94 31.26
N GLY A 177 12.24 -13.94 31.73
CA GLY A 177 11.77 -12.99 32.74
C GLY A 177 11.09 -11.72 32.21
N ILE A 178 11.16 -11.43 30.92
CA ILE A 178 10.42 -10.31 30.34
C ILE A 178 9.10 -10.82 29.78
N LYS A 179 8.01 -10.55 30.48
CA LYS A 179 6.64 -10.91 30.05
C LYS A 179 6.04 -10.02 28.96
N TYR A 180 6.87 -9.27 28.22
CA TYR A 180 6.38 -8.46 27.13
C TYR A 180 6.10 -9.33 25.91
N LYS A 181 4.83 -9.42 25.52
CA LYS A 181 4.39 -10.19 24.37
C LYS A 181 4.74 -9.50 23.03
N TYR A 182 5.14 -8.26 23.08
CA TYR A 182 5.75 -7.52 21.97
C TYR A 182 6.63 -6.39 22.54
N LEU A 183 7.84 -6.39 22.10
CA LEU A 183 8.68 -5.20 22.18
C LEU A 183 8.17 -4.27 21.06
N GLY A 184 7.82 -3.04 21.36
CA GLY A 184 7.17 -2.10 20.43
C GLY A 184 7.82 -1.89 19.06
N VAL A 185 8.98 -2.49 18.80
CA VAL A 185 9.72 -2.44 17.54
C VAL A 185 9.53 -3.69 16.68
N PHE A 186 9.31 -4.86 17.29
CA PHE A 186 9.18 -6.13 16.58
C PHE A 186 7.91 -6.85 17.01
N THR A 187 6.78 -6.45 16.43
CA THR A 187 5.57 -7.24 16.58
C THR A 187 5.69 -8.50 15.76
N ALA A 188 5.74 -9.59 16.43
CA ALA A 188 5.76 -10.93 15.84
C ALA A 188 4.52 -11.27 15.01
N ASN A 189 3.45 -10.53 15.21
CA ASN A 189 2.18 -10.79 14.57
C ASN A 189 1.87 -9.71 13.53
N PRO A 190 1.83 -10.06 12.23
CA PRO A 190 1.45 -9.16 11.15
C PRO A 190 0.09 -8.50 11.35
N PHE A 191 -0.77 -9.18 12.05
CA PHE A 191 -2.15 -8.79 12.27
C PHE A 191 -2.39 -8.24 13.68
N HIS A 192 -1.32 -7.79 14.36
CA HIS A 192 -1.44 -7.26 15.72
C HIS A 192 -2.23 -5.95 15.78
N ASN A 193 -2.05 -5.05 14.82
CA ASN A 193 -2.56 -3.69 14.94
C ASN A 193 -3.27 -3.22 13.67
N ALA A 194 -4.58 -3.02 13.76
CA ALA A 194 -5.42 -2.57 12.66
C ALA A 194 -5.03 -1.19 12.10
N THR A 195 -4.53 -0.28 12.95
CA THR A 195 -4.09 1.06 12.50
C THR A 195 -2.83 0.99 11.63
N TYR A 196 -2.01 -0.05 11.80
CA TYR A 196 -0.89 -0.34 10.89
C TYR A 196 -1.39 -0.73 9.50
N MET A 197 -2.43 -1.57 9.44
CA MET A 197 -3.06 -1.94 8.17
C MET A 197 -3.64 -0.72 7.48
N ALA A 198 -4.27 0.17 8.26
CA ALA A 198 -4.89 1.39 7.76
C ALA A 198 -3.88 2.37 7.15
N ALA A 199 -2.69 2.49 7.70
CA ALA A 199 -1.67 3.41 7.19
C ALA A 199 -1.00 2.92 5.90
N ARG A 200 -0.88 1.59 5.69
CA ARG A 200 -0.10 0.98 4.61
C ARG A 200 -0.42 1.50 3.20
N PRO A 201 -1.68 1.60 2.74
CA PRO A 201 -1.95 2.02 1.37
C PRO A 201 -1.41 3.43 1.09
N PHE A 202 -1.61 4.34 2.03
CA PHE A 202 -1.17 5.73 1.90
C PHE A 202 0.34 5.86 2.06
N ALA A 203 0.94 5.11 2.99
CA ALA A 203 2.38 5.07 3.20
C ALA A 203 3.13 4.56 1.96
N ILE A 204 2.63 3.50 1.32
CA ILE A 204 3.18 2.96 0.07
C ILE A 204 3.13 4.03 -1.03
N LEU A 205 1.96 4.65 -1.23
CA LEU A 205 1.79 5.68 -2.25
C LEU A 205 2.67 6.91 -1.98
N ALA A 206 2.74 7.36 -0.73
CA ALA A 206 3.60 8.48 -0.33
C ALA A 206 5.09 8.16 -0.55
N PHE A 207 5.54 6.97 -0.14
CA PHE A 207 6.93 6.55 -0.31
C PHE A 207 7.35 6.51 -1.78
N PHE A 208 6.56 5.86 -2.63
CA PHE A 208 6.89 5.77 -4.05
C PHE A 208 6.84 7.14 -4.72
N LYS A 209 5.86 7.98 -4.36
CA LYS A 209 5.78 9.33 -4.89
C LYS A 209 6.97 10.20 -4.46
N TYR A 210 7.41 10.07 -3.22
CA TYR A 210 8.64 10.70 -2.75
C TYR A 210 9.86 10.20 -3.52
N ALA A 211 9.98 8.88 -3.72
CA ALA A 211 11.09 8.29 -4.47
C ALA A 211 11.11 8.76 -5.94
N GLU A 212 9.95 8.98 -6.57
CA GLU A 212 9.85 9.56 -7.91
C GLU A 212 10.29 11.04 -7.95
N LEU A 213 9.99 11.82 -6.91
CA LEU A 213 10.35 13.24 -6.84
C LEU A 213 11.83 13.47 -6.50
N MET A 214 12.47 12.59 -5.74
CA MET A 214 13.84 12.75 -5.27
C MET A 214 14.90 12.96 -6.38
N PRO A 215 14.86 12.29 -7.53
CA PRO A 215 15.81 12.59 -8.62
C PRO A 215 15.48 13.86 -9.39
N LEU A 216 14.28 14.40 -9.22
CA LEU A 216 13.75 15.49 -10.06
C LEU A 216 13.73 16.86 -9.36
N TYR A 217 13.59 16.90 -8.04
CA TYR A 217 13.28 18.13 -7.31
C TYR A 217 14.35 19.22 -7.43
N GLU A 218 15.61 18.87 -7.71
CA GLU A 218 16.72 19.82 -7.89
C GLU A 218 16.75 20.46 -9.29
N GLN A 219 15.93 19.99 -10.23
CA GLN A 219 15.85 20.58 -11.57
C GLN A 219 15.15 21.93 -11.52
N ASN A 220 15.56 22.84 -12.43
CA ASN A 220 14.96 24.16 -12.53
C ASN A 220 13.44 24.06 -12.77
N ASN A 221 12.67 24.76 -11.94
CA ASN A 221 11.21 24.77 -12.02
C ASN A 221 10.51 23.41 -11.80
N ALA A 222 11.19 22.40 -11.24
CA ALA A 222 10.59 21.08 -11.00
C ALA A 222 9.24 21.16 -10.24
N HIS A 223 9.11 22.07 -9.27
CA HIS A 223 7.87 22.29 -8.54
C HIS A 223 6.69 22.75 -9.42
N LYS A 224 6.96 23.41 -10.56
CA LYS A 224 5.94 23.81 -11.55
C LYS A 224 5.65 22.70 -12.53
N GLU A 225 6.70 22.06 -13.05
CA GLU A 225 6.61 21.01 -14.05
C GLU A 225 5.95 19.75 -13.48
N TYR A 226 6.32 19.36 -12.25
CA TYR A 226 5.79 18.20 -11.55
C TYR A 226 4.80 18.58 -10.42
N GLY A 227 4.16 19.75 -10.52
CA GLY A 227 3.28 20.28 -9.45
C GLY A 227 2.20 19.30 -9.00
N ARG A 228 1.60 18.54 -9.91
CA ARG A 228 0.65 17.48 -9.59
C ARG A 228 1.27 16.39 -8.68
N ASP A 229 2.52 16.01 -8.93
CA ASP A 229 3.20 14.98 -8.17
C ASP A 229 3.57 15.46 -6.77
N TYR A 230 3.93 16.74 -6.61
CA TYR A 230 4.11 17.39 -5.32
C TYR A 230 2.82 17.39 -4.49
N ILE A 231 1.69 17.76 -5.10
CA ILE A 231 0.38 17.74 -4.45
C ILE A 231 -0.01 16.30 -4.05
N LEU A 232 0.14 15.33 -4.97
CA LEU A 232 -0.18 13.93 -4.68
C LEU A 232 0.67 13.37 -3.54
N PHE A 233 1.96 13.70 -3.52
CA PHE A 233 2.84 13.32 -2.41
C PHE A 233 2.33 13.87 -1.08
N SER A 234 2.03 15.18 -1.02
CA SER A 234 1.50 15.84 0.19
C SER A 234 0.19 15.23 0.65
N VAL A 235 -0.75 14.95 -0.28
CA VAL A 235 -2.04 14.31 0.02
C VAL A 235 -1.84 12.90 0.57
N TYR A 236 -1.01 12.07 -0.07
CA TYR A 236 -0.76 10.72 0.40
C TYR A 236 -0.07 10.69 1.77
N LEU A 237 0.84 11.63 2.01
CA LEU A 237 1.52 11.76 3.29
C LEU A 237 0.55 12.21 4.40
N LEU A 238 -0.32 13.18 4.11
CA LEU A 238 -1.39 13.60 5.03
C LEU A 238 -2.31 12.42 5.37
N LEU A 239 -2.77 11.67 4.36
CA LEU A 239 -3.62 10.51 4.59
C LEU A 239 -2.90 9.41 5.40
N ALA A 240 -1.59 9.20 5.15
CA ALA A 240 -0.80 8.28 5.97
C ALA A 240 -0.73 8.73 7.43
N THR A 241 -0.55 10.02 7.69
CA THR A 241 -0.54 10.61 9.02
C THR A 241 -1.89 10.47 9.72
N MET A 242 -2.98 10.78 9.01
CA MET A 242 -4.35 10.63 9.50
C MET A 242 -4.75 9.15 9.72
N ALA A 243 -4.06 8.19 9.11
CA ALA A 243 -4.26 6.78 9.36
C ALA A 243 -3.39 6.27 10.53
N LYS A 244 -2.11 6.66 10.56
CA LYS A 244 -1.16 6.47 11.67
C LYS A 244 0.13 7.24 11.43
N PRO A 245 0.56 8.12 12.32
CA PRO A 245 1.69 9.03 12.10
C PRO A 245 3.07 8.36 12.08
N SER A 246 3.20 7.10 12.50
CA SER A 246 4.50 6.44 12.65
C SER A 246 5.32 6.40 11.36
N PHE A 247 4.69 6.16 10.20
CA PHE A 247 5.37 6.21 8.91
C PHE A 247 5.86 7.63 8.58
N THR A 248 5.00 8.63 8.79
CA THR A 248 5.30 10.02 8.50
C THR A 248 6.48 10.52 9.31
N ILE A 249 6.53 10.21 10.62
CA ILE A 249 7.65 10.61 11.50
C ILE A 249 8.97 10.07 10.95
N VAL A 250 9.00 8.79 10.56
CA VAL A 250 10.21 8.17 9.99
C VAL A 250 10.58 8.80 8.65
N LEU A 251 9.60 8.99 7.76
CA LEU A 251 9.86 9.56 6.45
C LEU A 251 10.33 11.01 6.53
N VAL A 252 9.70 11.84 7.37
CA VAL A 252 10.10 13.25 7.59
C VAL A 252 11.52 13.32 8.11
N GLY A 253 11.87 12.49 9.10
CA GLY A 253 13.23 12.43 9.64
C GLY A 253 14.26 12.03 8.59
N ALA A 254 14.01 10.93 7.88
CA ALA A 254 14.91 10.43 6.85
C ALA A 254 15.04 11.40 5.65
N ALA A 255 13.91 11.94 5.19
CA ALA A 255 13.86 12.93 4.11
C ALA A 255 14.58 14.21 4.51
N GLY A 256 14.35 14.71 5.73
CA GLY A 256 15.02 15.90 6.25
C GLY A 256 16.53 15.76 6.26
N ILE A 257 17.05 14.64 6.80
CA ILE A 257 18.49 14.35 6.81
C ILE A 257 19.05 14.31 5.38
N LEU A 258 18.39 13.59 4.47
CA LEU A 258 18.83 13.45 3.08
C LEU A 258 18.82 14.78 2.35
N MET A 259 17.76 15.58 2.50
CA MET A 259 17.59 16.88 1.84
C MET A 259 18.63 17.90 2.38
N LEU A 260 18.88 17.91 3.69
CA LEU A 260 19.92 18.74 4.29
C LEU A 260 21.30 18.33 3.78
N TRP A 261 21.62 17.04 3.79
CA TRP A 261 22.89 16.55 3.26
C TRP A 261 23.10 16.99 1.80
N ARG A 262 22.10 16.82 0.94
CA ARG A 262 22.16 17.25 -0.47
C ARG A 262 22.31 18.76 -0.60
N MET A 263 21.64 19.55 0.23
CA MET A 263 21.75 21.00 0.27
C MET A 263 23.17 21.46 0.60
N PHE A 264 23.80 20.90 1.64
CA PHE A 264 25.18 21.21 1.97
C PHE A 264 26.16 20.74 0.89
N HIS A 265 25.97 19.52 0.37
CA HIS A 265 26.81 18.98 -0.70
C HIS A 265 26.76 19.83 -1.99
N SER A 266 25.59 20.38 -2.33
CA SER A 266 25.41 21.29 -3.47
C SER A 266 25.88 22.73 -3.21
N LYS A 267 26.44 23.01 -2.03
CA LYS A 267 26.79 24.38 -1.57
C LYS A 267 25.59 25.34 -1.68
N PHE A 268 24.42 24.88 -1.23
CA PHE A 268 23.15 25.60 -1.21
C PHE A 268 22.57 25.98 -2.59
N ARG A 269 23.12 25.45 -3.69
CA ARG A 269 22.56 25.70 -5.02
C ARG A 269 21.12 25.18 -5.20
N ASN A 270 20.74 24.14 -4.48
CA ASN A 270 19.42 23.55 -4.47
C ASN A 270 18.55 24.01 -3.28
N PHE A 271 18.85 25.14 -2.66
CA PHE A 271 18.15 25.65 -1.49
C PHE A 271 16.64 25.84 -1.77
N MET A 272 16.28 26.60 -2.83
CA MET A 272 14.87 26.82 -3.19
C MET A 272 14.12 25.52 -3.59
N PRO A 273 14.67 24.63 -4.44
CA PRO A 273 14.09 23.30 -4.65
C PRO A 273 13.84 22.52 -3.37
N THR A 274 14.78 22.56 -2.42
CA THR A 274 14.64 21.90 -1.12
C THR A 274 13.47 22.49 -0.32
N ILE A 275 13.31 23.81 -0.30
CA ILE A 275 12.16 24.47 0.34
C ILE A 275 10.84 24.02 -0.31
N TRP A 276 10.75 24.03 -1.65
CA TRP A 276 9.52 23.62 -2.36
C TRP A 276 9.12 22.18 -2.04
N LEU A 277 10.07 21.25 -2.01
CA LEU A 277 9.76 19.87 -1.59
C LEU A 277 9.44 19.81 -0.10
N GLY A 278 10.14 20.59 0.73
CA GLY A 278 9.88 20.68 2.17
C GLY A 278 8.47 21.15 2.53
N VAL A 279 7.91 22.10 1.75
CA VAL A 279 6.52 22.58 1.94
C VAL A 279 5.50 21.44 1.83
N CYS A 280 5.78 20.38 1.05
CA CYS A 280 4.88 19.23 0.91
C CYS A 280 4.71 18.43 2.21
N PHE A 281 5.59 18.60 3.18
CA PHE A 281 5.50 17.95 4.49
C PHE A 281 4.66 18.76 5.51
N LEU A 282 4.37 20.04 5.25
CA LEU A 282 3.68 20.91 6.21
C LEU A 282 2.25 20.49 6.56
N PRO A 283 1.44 19.89 5.64
CA PRO A 283 0.07 19.48 5.99
C PRO A 283 0.00 18.28 6.95
N THR A 284 1.11 17.63 7.25
CA THR A 284 1.20 16.42 8.07
C THR A 284 1.64 16.77 9.50
#